data_9d56588cff4c1e251bb95afaf3c64bcb
#
_entry.id   9d56588cff4c1e251bb95afaf3c64bcb
#
_cell.length_a   1.000
_cell.length_b   1.000
_cell.length_c   1.000
_cell.angle_alpha   90.00
_cell.angle_beta   90.00
_cell.angle_gamma   90.00
#
_symmetry.space_group_name_H-M   'P 1'
#
loop_
_entity.id
_entity.type
_entity.pdbx_description
1 polymer ?
#
loop_
_entity_poly.entity_id
_entity_poly.type
_entity_poly.pdbx_seq_one_letter_code
_entity_poly.pdbx_strand_id
1 'polypeptide(L)'
;TVGRLVDRYGVRRAMTTIGVLFALGLTYMSGVQGLVTLTIGFFFIRMLGQGSLSLASTVAISRWFDRRRGLALGIAMTISSALMALVPVALSFVIDEVGWRQAWLVAAGTIALVVVPVSWFGIIDRPSAVGQFPDGEPPTDHTDDVEEWGVERSDAVRTRAFWILALATALASMLVTALNFHQIALLGESGFTETEAAIMFLPQVLGSSVGSPGMGIALDRMGTRYAPAVTLVMLSGSLLLAGWVASTVGVVLYAVWLGLQSGMVRTLGAALLPTWFGTRHLGSIQGTMSFIGVLASAAGPIAFSLTESATDSFRSTATLWAVAPLLAMVFALSKRPLTT
;
A
#
# COMPACT_ATOMS: atom_id res chain seq x y z
N THR A 1 -13.06 -9.66 7.73
CA THR A 1 -14.47 -9.17 7.68
C THR A 1 -14.87 -8.70 6.30
N VAL A 2 -14.09 -7.85 5.64
CA VAL A 2 -14.42 -7.30 4.30
C VAL A 2 -14.44 -8.41 3.23
N GLY A 3 -13.47 -9.32 3.24
CA GLY A 3 -13.46 -10.46 2.32
C GLY A 3 -14.74 -11.30 2.42
N ARG A 4 -15.17 -11.62 3.64
CA ARG A 4 -16.45 -12.34 3.87
C ARG A 4 -17.68 -11.57 3.38
N LEU A 5 -17.64 -10.24 3.47
CA LEU A 5 -18.73 -9.39 2.96
C LEU A 5 -18.79 -9.46 1.42
N VAL A 6 -17.63 -9.37 0.77
CA VAL A 6 -17.51 -9.51 -0.69
C VAL A 6 -17.91 -10.90 -1.17
N ASP A 7 -17.56 -11.95 -0.42
CA ASP A 7 -17.91 -13.32 -0.77
C ASP A 7 -19.42 -13.60 -0.60
N ARG A 8 -20.04 -13.04 0.44
CA ARG A 8 -21.45 -13.27 0.75
C ARG A 8 -22.41 -12.39 -0.06
N TYR A 9 -22.08 -11.12 -0.29
CA TYR A 9 -23.00 -10.15 -0.89
C TYR A 9 -22.61 -9.72 -2.32
N GLY A 10 -21.47 -10.18 -2.81
CA GLY A 10 -20.90 -9.79 -4.10
C GLY A 10 -20.05 -8.52 -4.03
N VAL A 11 -19.21 -8.33 -5.04
CA VAL A 11 -18.30 -7.17 -5.16
C VAL A 11 -19.07 -5.87 -5.33
N ARG A 12 -20.11 -5.87 -6.18
CA ARG A 12 -20.96 -4.71 -6.49
C ARG A 12 -21.54 -4.07 -5.23
N ARG A 13 -22.25 -4.87 -4.42
CA ARG A 13 -22.88 -4.38 -3.19
C ARG A 13 -21.85 -3.99 -2.14
N ALA A 14 -20.79 -4.78 -2.00
CA ALA A 14 -19.71 -4.48 -1.06
C ALA A 14 -19.02 -3.14 -1.40
N MET A 15 -18.62 -2.92 -2.65
CA MET A 15 -17.96 -1.67 -3.06
C MET A 15 -18.89 -0.46 -2.93
N THR A 16 -20.16 -0.60 -3.27
CA THR A 16 -21.15 0.48 -3.09
C THR A 16 -21.31 0.85 -1.62
N THR A 17 -21.46 -0.15 -0.73
CA THR A 17 -21.59 0.10 0.72
C THR A 17 -20.32 0.75 1.29
N ILE A 18 -19.15 0.23 0.91
CA ILE A 18 -17.86 0.80 1.34
C ILE A 18 -17.72 2.23 0.81
N GLY A 19 -18.09 2.49 -0.46
CA GLY A 19 -18.06 3.83 -1.07
C GLY A 19 -18.93 4.84 -0.33
N VAL A 20 -20.18 4.45 0.04
CA VAL A 20 -21.08 5.29 0.84
C VAL A 20 -20.49 5.58 2.23
N LEU A 21 -19.99 4.54 2.93
CA LEU A 21 -19.36 4.72 4.23
C LEU A 21 -18.09 5.58 4.15
N PHE A 22 -17.33 5.46 3.06
CA PHE A 22 -16.15 6.27 2.82
C PHE A 22 -16.51 7.74 2.58
N ALA A 23 -17.55 8.03 1.79
CA ALA A 23 -18.06 9.39 1.60
C ALA A 23 -18.52 10.00 2.93
N LEU A 24 -19.22 9.23 3.77
CA LEU A 24 -19.61 9.67 5.12
C LEU A 24 -18.39 9.93 6.02
N GLY A 25 -17.35 9.09 5.95
CA GLY A 25 -16.10 9.30 6.66
C GLY A 25 -15.39 10.59 6.24
N LEU A 26 -15.37 10.91 4.94
CA LEU A 26 -14.82 12.17 4.43
C LEU A 26 -15.66 13.37 4.88
N THR A 27 -16.99 13.24 4.88
CA THR A 27 -17.88 14.28 5.41
C THR A 27 -17.63 14.53 6.89
N TYR A 28 -17.41 13.47 7.69
CA TYR A 28 -17.05 13.58 9.09
C TYR A 28 -15.76 14.40 9.29
N MET A 29 -14.76 14.24 8.39
CA MET A 29 -13.50 15.00 8.46
C MET A 29 -13.68 16.50 8.33
N SER A 30 -14.71 16.97 7.64
CA SER A 30 -14.98 18.42 7.54
C SER A 30 -15.35 19.05 8.88
N GLY A 31 -15.92 18.27 9.81
CA GLY A 31 -16.34 18.71 11.14
C GLY A 31 -15.34 18.47 12.27
N VAL A 32 -14.14 18.00 11.96
CA VAL A 32 -13.11 17.67 12.97
C VAL A 32 -12.65 18.93 13.73
N GLN A 33 -12.63 18.84 15.09
CA GLN A 33 -12.29 19.97 15.95
C GLN A 33 -11.12 19.65 16.92
N GLY A 34 -10.67 18.40 17.03
CA GLY A 34 -9.62 18.03 17.97
C GLY A 34 -8.95 16.70 17.63
N LEU A 35 -7.90 16.39 18.39
CA LEU A 35 -7.03 15.22 18.12
C LEU A 35 -7.81 13.89 18.10
N VAL A 36 -8.73 13.69 19.04
CA VAL A 36 -9.52 12.45 19.12
C VAL A 36 -10.41 12.29 17.90
N THR A 37 -11.16 13.33 17.50
CA THR A 37 -12.02 13.31 16.32
C THR A 37 -11.22 13.15 15.04
N LEU A 38 -10.04 13.78 14.96
CA LEU A 38 -9.09 13.63 13.85
C LEU A 38 -8.61 12.17 13.72
N THR A 39 -8.19 11.57 14.84
CA THR A 39 -7.70 10.18 14.86
C THR A 39 -8.79 9.20 14.43
N ILE A 40 -10.01 9.37 14.91
CA ILE A 40 -11.16 8.56 14.52
C ILE A 40 -11.43 8.69 13.02
N GLY A 41 -11.46 9.91 12.50
CA GLY A 41 -11.68 10.18 11.09
C GLY A 41 -10.61 9.54 10.19
N PHE A 42 -9.33 9.72 10.50
CA PHE A 42 -8.24 9.07 9.77
C PHE A 42 -8.30 7.55 9.83
N PHE A 43 -8.66 6.97 10.98
CA PHE A 43 -8.85 5.53 11.11
C PHE A 43 -9.93 5.01 10.13
N PHE A 44 -11.09 5.67 10.09
CA PHE A 44 -12.16 5.29 9.17
C PHE A 44 -11.76 5.46 7.71
N ILE A 45 -11.13 6.57 7.34
CA ILE A 45 -10.66 6.82 5.98
C ILE A 45 -9.67 5.74 5.54
N ARG A 46 -8.69 5.41 6.38
CA ARG A 46 -7.72 4.37 6.07
C ARG A 46 -8.34 2.98 5.98
N MET A 47 -9.22 2.65 6.90
CA MET A 47 -9.90 1.35 6.91
C MET A 47 -10.79 1.17 5.68
N LEU A 48 -11.55 2.18 5.30
CA LEU A 48 -12.51 2.11 4.19
C LEU A 48 -11.82 2.30 2.83
N GLY A 49 -10.97 3.31 2.69
CA GLY A 49 -10.30 3.61 1.42
C GLY A 49 -9.17 2.62 1.13
N GLN A 50 -8.12 2.65 1.93
CA GLN A 50 -6.91 1.86 1.69
C GLN A 50 -7.11 0.37 1.96
N GLY A 51 -7.85 0.01 3.01
CA GLY A 51 -8.07 -1.38 3.38
C GLY A 51 -9.18 -2.05 2.57
N SER A 52 -10.40 -1.51 2.67
CA SER A 52 -11.60 -2.21 2.19
C SER A 52 -11.84 -2.04 0.70
N LEU A 53 -11.73 -0.82 0.18
CA LEU A 53 -11.99 -0.53 -1.24
C LEU A 53 -10.91 -1.14 -2.13
N SER A 54 -9.65 -1.06 -1.73
CA SER A 54 -8.51 -1.67 -2.42
C SER A 54 -8.64 -3.20 -2.50
N LEU A 55 -9.03 -3.85 -1.39
CA LEU A 55 -9.27 -5.30 -1.37
C LEU A 55 -10.42 -5.69 -2.32
N ALA A 56 -11.54 -4.96 -2.26
CA ALA A 56 -12.69 -5.24 -3.10
C ALA A 56 -12.37 -5.07 -4.59
N SER A 57 -11.58 -4.03 -4.96
CA SER A 57 -11.11 -3.81 -6.33
C SER A 57 -10.21 -4.94 -6.82
N THR A 58 -9.28 -5.40 -6.00
CA THR A 58 -8.40 -6.54 -6.33
C THR A 58 -9.21 -7.81 -6.57
N VAL A 59 -10.21 -8.09 -5.72
CA VAL A 59 -11.11 -9.24 -5.89
C VAL A 59 -11.95 -9.10 -7.16
N ALA A 60 -12.46 -7.89 -7.46
CA ALA A 60 -13.20 -7.63 -8.69
C ALA A 60 -12.38 -8.02 -9.93
N ILE A 61 -11.17 -7.48 -10.05
CA ILE A 61 -10.28 -7.75 -11.17
C ILE A 61 -9.93 -9.24 -11.24
N SER A 62 -9.64 -9.88 -10.10
CA SER A 62 -9.28 -11.29 -10.04
C SER A 62 -10.41 -12.24 -10.44
N ARG A 63 -11.68 -11.83 -10.38
CA ARG A 63 -12.84 -12.62 -10.85
C ARG A 63 -13.07 -12.53 -12.36
N TRP A 64 -12.63 -11.44 -12.99
CA TRP A 64 -12.79 -11.21 -14.43
C TRP A 64 -11.62 -11.71 -15.26
N PHE A 65 -10.42 -11.77 -14.66
CA PHE A 65 -9.18 -12.16 -15.32
C PHE A 65 -8.55 -13.34 -14.60
N ASP A 66 -8.26 -14.39 -15.33
CA ASP A 66 -7.56 -15.58 -14.84
C ASP A 66 -6.15 -15.68 -15.43
N ARG A 67 -6.03 -15.90 -16.73
CA ARG A 67 -4.74 -15.96 -17.45
C ARG A 67 -4.02 -14.61 -17.48
N ARG A 68 -4.79 -13.51 -17.64
CA ARG A 68 -4.26 -12.13 -17.74
C ARG A 68 -4.37 -11.34 -16.43
N ARG A 69 -4.61 -12.03 -15.29
CA ARG A 69 -4.77 -11.40 -13.98
C ARG A 69 -3.61 -10.49 -13.61
N GLY A 70 -2.36 -10.94 -13.83
CA GLY A 70 -1.16 -10.15 -13.54
C GLY A 70 -1.11 -8.86 -14.35
N LEU A 71 -1.43 -8.91 -15.64
CA LEU A 71 -1.48 -7.74 -16.52
C LEU A 71 -2.59 -6.78 -16.09
N ALA A 72 -3.80 -7.28 -15.84
CA ALA A 72 -4.94 -6.46 -15.43
C ALA A 72 -4.68 -5.75 -14.09
N LEU A 73 -4.15 -6.47 -13.10
CA LEU A 73 -3.74 -5.87 -11.82
C LEU A 73 -2.59 -4.88 -12.00
N GLY A 74 -1.60 -5.17 -12.85
CA GLY A 74 -0.50 -4.26 -13.16
C GLY A 74 -0.97 -2.95 -13.77
N ILE A 75 -1.88 -3.00 -14.74
CA ILE A 75 -2.50 -1.80 -15.35
C ILE A 75 -3.29 -1.01 -14.29
N ALA A 76 -4.13 -1.69 -13.51
CA ALA A 76 -4.91 -1.04 -12.46
C ALA A 76 -4.03 -0.37 -11.41
N MET A 77 -2.93 -1.01 -10.99
CA MET A 77 -1.96 -0.43 -10.05
C MET A 77 -1.21 0.76 -10.65
N THR A 78 -0.88 0.73 -11.94
CA THR A 78 -0.23 1.85 -12.63
C THR A 78 -1.14 3.05 -12.69
N ILE A 79 -2.40 2.86 -13.11
CA ILE A 79 -3.42 3.92 -13.15
C ILE A 79 -3.65 4.49 -11.74
N SER A 80 -3.81 3.62 -10.74
CA SER A 80 -3.99 4.05 -9.34
C SER A 80 -2.81 4.87 -8.82
N SER A 81 -1.58 4.50 -9.17
CA SER A 81 -0.39 5.25 -8.78
C SER A 81 -0.32 6.63 -9.44
N ALA A 82 -0.69 6.72 -10.73
CA ALA A 82 -0.74 7.98 -11.44
C ALA A 82 -1.82 8.92 -10.86
N LEU A 83 -3.02 8.39 -10.60
CA LEU A 83 -4.09 9.16 -9.96
C LEU A 83 -3.70 9.61 -8.54
N MET A 84 -3.04 8.74 -7.78
CA MET A 84 -2.58 9.08 -6.43
C MET A 84 -1.56 10.23 -6.44
N ALA A 85 -0.76 10.39 -7.48
CA ALA A 85 0.15 11.51 -7.62
C ALA A 85 -0.59 12.83 -7.96
N LEU A 86 -1.71 12.75 -8.65
CA LEU A 86 -2.51 13.93 -9.03
C LEU A 86 -3.41 14.44 -7.90
N VAL A 87 -3.87 13.56 -7.00
CA VAL A 87 -4.80 13.91 -5.93
C VAL A 87 -4.28 15.02 -5.01
N PRO A 88 -3.02 15.02 -4.50
CA PRO A 88 -2.52 16.11 -3.68
C PRO A 88 -2.52 17.45 -4.40
N VAL A 89 -2.17 17.45 -5.69
CA VAL A 89 -2.15 18.67 -6.51
C VAL A 89 -3.58 19.21 -6.70
N ALA A 90 -4.52 18.35 -7.06
CA ALA A 90 -5.92 18.76 -7.20
C ALA A 90 -6.51 19.24 -5.88
N LEU A 91 -6.15 18.57 -4.77
CA LEU A 91 -6.62 18.91 -3.43
C LEU A 91 -6.06 20.24 -2.95
N SER A 92 -4.79 20.58 -3.24
CA SER A 92 -4.21 21.87 -2.87
C SER A 92 -4.97 23.03 -3.53
N PHE A 93 -5.30 22.96 -4.84
CA PHE A 93 -6.12 23.97 -5.50
C PHE A 93 -7.49 24.13 -4.84
N VAL A 94 -8.14 23.02 -4.47
CA VAL A 94 -9.45 23.09 -3.79
C VAL A 94 -9.31 23.70 -2.39
N ILE A 95 -8.24 23.36 -1.65
CA ILE A 95 -7.99 23.91 -0.31
C ILE A 95 -7.73 25.42 -0.38
N ASP A 96 -6.98 25.87 -1.37
CA ASP A 96 -6.65 27.28 -1.57
C ASP A 96 -7.93 28.11 -1.87
N GLU A 97 -8.88 27.56 -2.65
CA GLU A 97 -10.11 28.24 -3.02
C GLU A 97 -11.18 28.23 -1.93
N VAL A 98 -11.42 27.08 -1.29
CA VAL A 98 -12.57 26.92 -0.38
C VAL A 98 -12.19 26.54 1.05
N GLY A 99 -10.91 26.35 1.33
CA GLY A 99 -10.40 25.94 2.63
C GLY A 99 -10.53 24.43 2.88
N TRP A 100 -9.73 23.92 3.83
CA TRP A 100 -9.55 22.48 4.07
C TRP A 100 -10.85 21.75 4.48
N ARG A 101 -11.74 22.42 5.23
CA ARG A 101 -13.02 21.81 5.65
C ARG A 101 -13.94 21.54 4.48
N GLN A 102 -14.05 22.50 3.58
CA GLN A 102 -14.88 22.33 2.38
C GLN A 102 -14.24 21.41 1.36
N ALA A 103 -12.89 21.36 1.29
CA ALA A 103 -12.17 20.39 0.47
C ALA A 103 -12.52 18.93 0.84
N TRP A 104 -12.71 18.62 2.13
CA TRP A 104 -13.23 17.31 2.54
C TRP A 104 -14.65 17.03 2.04
N LEU A 105 -15.52 18.04 2.01
CA LEU A 105 -16.89 17.90 1.45
C LEU A 105 -16.86 17.70 -0.07
N VAL A 106 -15.98 18.41 -0.78
CA VAL A 106 -15.77 18.20 -2.23
C VAL A 106 -15.28 16.78 -2.48
N ALA A 107 -14.29 16.29 -1.71
CA ALA A 107 -13.83 14.91 -1.81
C ALA A 107 -14.96 13.90 -1.53
N ALA A 108 -15.76 14.13 -0.47
CA ALA A 108 -16.93 13.31 -0.15
C ALA A 108 -17.96 13.27 -1.29
N GLY A 109 -18.27 14.45 -1.86
CA GLY A 109 -19.15 14.58 -3.01
C GLY A 109 -18.62 13.84 -4.24
N THR A 110 -17.34 13.94 -4.52
CA THR A 110 -16.68 13.20 -5.61
C THR A 110 -16.83 11.68 -5.44
N ILE A 111 -16.57 11.16 -4.25
CA ILE A 111 -16.77 9.72 -3.97
C ILE A 111 -18.24 9.33 -4.12
N ALA A 112 -19.16 10.11 -3.56
CA ALA A 112 -20.60 9.83 -3.63
C ALA A 112 -21.17 9.89 -5.06
N LEU A 113 -20.71 10.84 -5.88
CA LEU A 113 -21.22 11.05 -7.24
C LEU A 113 -20.49 10.22 -8.31
N VAL A 114 -19.27 9.77 -8.06
CA VAL A 114 -18.49 9.00 -9.04
C VAL A 114 -18.35 7.56 -8.60
N VAL A 115 -17.74 7.31 -7.43
CA VAL A 115 -17.39 5.94 -7.01
C VAL A 115 -18.64 5.12 -6.69
N VAL A 116 -19.64 5.71 -6.01
CA VAL A 116 -20.86 4.98 -5.64
C VAL A 116 -21.68 4.58 -6.87
N PRO A 117 -21.99 5.47 -7.83
CA PRO A 117 -22.69 5.09 -9.05
C PRO A 117 -21.89 4.11 -9.92
N VAL A 118 -20.60 4.34 -10.10
CA VAL A 118 -19.73 3.40 -10.86
C VAL A 118 -19.73 2.03 -10.21
N SER A 119 -19.68 1.94 -8.88
CA SER A 119 -19.75 0.66 -8.17
C SER A 119 -21.11 -0.02 -8.34
N TRP A 120 -22.19 0.74 -8.36
CA TRP A 120 -23.54 0.19 -8.46
C TRP A 120 -23.95 -0.19 -9.88
N PHE A 121 -23.65 0.64 -10.86
CA PHE A 121 -24.07 0.46 -12.25
C PHE A 121 -22.99 -0.17 -13.14
N GLY A 122 -21.72 0.07 -12.85
CA GLY A 122 -20.60 -0.35 -13.69
C GLY A 122 -19.99 -1.69 -13.28
N ILE A 123 -20.15 -2.14 -12.02
CA ILE A 123 -19.56 -3.40 -11.58
C ILE A 123 -20.53 -4.56 -11.71
N ILE A 124 -20.07 -5.61 -12.37
CA ILE A 124 -20.74 -6.90 -12.48
C ILE A 124 -19.92 -7.91 -11.65
N ASP A 125 -20.60 -8.64 -10.78
CA ASP A 125 -19.95 -9.50 -9.76
C ASP A 125 -19.11 -10.64 -10.34
N ARG A 126 -19.55 -11.21 -11.47
CA ARG A 126 -18.91 -12.35 -12.13
C ARG A 126 -19.18 -12.32 -13.64
N PRO A 127 -18.25 -12.75 -14.49
CA PRO A 127 -18.47 -12.89 -15.93
C PRO A 127 -19.67 -13.77 -16.25
N SER A 128 -19.87 -14.86 -15.51
CA SER A 128 -21.00 -15.80 -15.67
C SER A 128 -22.39 -15.15 -15.50
N ALA A 129 -22.50 -14.03 -14.78
CA ALA A 129 -23.76 -13.31 -14.61
C ALA A 129 -24.23 -12.63 -15.92
N VAL A 130 -23.34 -12.45 -16.89
CA VAL A 130 -23.61 -11.89 -18.21
C VAL A 130 -23.30 -12.88 -19.34
N GLY A 131 -23.20 -14.18 -19.01
CA GLY A 131 -22.95 -15.23 -20.00
C GLY A 131 -21.54 -15.21 -20.59
N GLN A 132 -20.58 -14.59 -19.90
CA GLN A 132 -19.18 -14.54 -20.31
C GLN A 132 -18.30 -15.45 -19.45
N PHE A 133 -17.12 -15.77 -19.99
CA PHE A 133 -16.08 -16.49 -19.27
C PHE A 133 -15.00 -15.50 -18.78
N PRO A 134 -14.21 -15.86 -17.75
CA PRO A 134 -12.99 -15.12 -17.40
C PRO A 134 -12.09 -14.96 -18.65
N ASP A 135 -11.46 -13.80 -18.79
CA ASP A 135 -10.67 -13.43 -19.99
C ASP A 135 -11.44 -13.40 -21.31
N GLY A 136 -12.77 -13.63 -21.32
CA GLY A 136 -13.61 -13.69 -22.52
C GLY A 136 -13.45 -15.00 -23.32
N GLU A 137 -12.70 -15.96 -22.84
CA GLU A 137 -12.42 -17.23 -23.51
C GLU A 137 -13.07 -18.42 -22.77
N PRO A 138 -13.73 -19.37 -23.47
CA PRO A 138 -14.23 -20.58 -22.82
C PRO A 138 -13.06 -21.37 -22.20
N PRO A 139 -13.30 -22.14 -21.13
CA PRO A 139 -12.28 -22.99 -20.54
C PRO A 139 -11.71 -23.92 -21.63
N THR A 140 -10.42 -23.90 -21.84
CA THR A 140 -9.75 -24.92 -22.65
C THR A 140 -9.72 -26.20 -21.84
N ASP A 141 -10.10 -27.33 -22.45
CA ASP A 141 -10.25 -28.68 -21.88
C ASP A 141 -8.98 -29.27 -21.21
N HIS A 142 -7.94 -28.50 -21.04
CA HIS A 142 -6.66 -28.89 -20.42
C HIS A 142 -6.26 -28.01 -19.27
N THR A 143 -7.19 -27.62 -18.42
CA THR A 143 -6.82 -27.40 -17.03
C THR A 143 -6.82 -28.77 -16.35
N ASP A 144 -5.65 -29.41 -16.36
CA ASP A 144 -5.32 -30.33 -15.27
C ASP A 144 -5.79 -29.64 -14.00
N ASP A 145 -6.60 -30.34 -13.20
CA ASP A 145 -6.94 -29.92 -11.82
C ASP A 145 -5.60 -29.78 -11.08
N VAL A 146 -4.96 -28.62 -11.23
CA VAL A 146 -3.85 -28.22 -10.37
C VAL A 146 -4.51 -28.04 -9.02
N GLU A 147 -4.46 -29.10 -8.24
CA GLU A 147 -4.97 -29.15 -6.88
C GLU A 147 -4.44 -27.89 -6.19
N GLU A 148 -5.33 -26.91 -5.95
CA GLU A 148 -4.95 -25.63 -5.34
C GLU A 148 -4.37 -25.93 -3.96
N TRP A 149 -3.06 -26.08 -3.89
CA TRP A 149 -2.39 -26.27 -2.61
C TRP A 149 -2.37 -24.95 -1.83
N GLY A 150 -2.42 -25.04 -0.52
CA GLY A 150 -2.30 -23.85 0.30
C GLY A 150 -2.37 -24.18 1.79
N VAL A 151 -1.57 -23.43 2.54
CA VAL A 151 -1.50 -23.51 3.99
C VAL A 151 -2.66 -22.72 4.58
N GLU A 152 -3.31 -23.24 5.61
CA GLU A 152 -4.34 -22.49 6.35
C GLU A 152 -3.73 -21.26 7.04
N ARG A 153 -4.54 -20.20 7.20
CA ARG A 153 -4.08 -18.99 7.90
C ARG A 153 -3.55 -19.27 9.30
N SER A 154 -4.19 -20.19 10.04
CA SER A 154 -3.80 -20.62 11.38
C SER A 154 -2.37 -21.16 11.43
N ASP A 155 -1.99 -21.91 10.40
CA ASP A 155 -0.68 -22.53 10.30
C ASP A 155 0.34 -21.54 9.70
N ALA A 156 -0.06 -20.76 8.68
CA ALA A 156 0.78 -19.74 8.10
C ALA A 156 1.30 -18.75 9.15
N VAL A 157 0.45 -18.24 10.04
CA VAL A 157 0.86 -17.30 11.11
C VAL A 157 1.76 -17.91 12.19
N ARG A 158 1.86 -19.24 12.25
CA ARG A 158 2.81 -19.93 13.12
C ARG A 158 4.19 -20.07 12.49
N THR A 159 4.30 -19.86 11.18
CA THR A 159 5.57 -20.00 10.46
C THR A 159 6.44 -18.77 10.64
N ARG A 160 7.76 -19.00 10.68
CA ARG A 160 8.74 -17.91 10.66
C ARG A 160 8.72 -17.13 9.35
N ALA A 161 8.45 -17.79 8.23
CA ALA A 161 8.33 -17.16 6.91
C ALA A 161 7.28 -16.07 6.90
N PHE A 162 6.10 -16.32 7.52
CA PHE A 162 5.06 -15.31 7.68
C PHE A 162 5.58 -14.08 8.43
N TRP A 163 6.25 -14.25 9.57
CA TRP A 163 6.72 -13.13 10.39
C TRP A 163 7.88 -12.37 9.78
N ILE A 164 8.74 -13.03 8.99
CA ILE A 164 9.78 -12.33 8.21
C ILE A 164 9.12 -11.38 7.20
N LEU A 165 8.15 -11.87 6.44
CA LEU A 165 7.43 -11.07 5.46
C LEU A 165 6.57 -9.99 6.13
N ALA A 166 5.88 -10.33 7.21
CA ALA A 166 5.07 -9.40 8.01
C ALA A 166 5.92 -8.27 8.59
N LEU A 167 7.08 -8.58 9.15
CA LEU A 167 7.99 -7.58 9.71
C LEU A 167 8.57 -6.67 8.61
N ALA A 168 9.00 -7.23 7.49
CA ALA A 168 9.52 -6.44 6.37
C ALA A 168 8.47 -5.48 5.81
N THR A 169 7.24 -5.97 5.57
CA THR A 169 6.14 -5.14 5.06
C THR A 169 5.60 -4.16 6.10
N ALA A 170 5.56 -4.53 7.37
CA ALA A 170 5.16 -3.64 8.47
C ALA A 170 6.14 -2.48 8.66
N LEU A 171 7.45 -2.76 8.74
CA LEU A 171 8.47 -1.72 8.83
C LEU A 171 8.44 -0.79 7.61
N ALA A 172 8.29 -1.35 6.40
CA ALA A 172 8.15 -0.55 5.20
C ALA A 172 6.90 0.34 5.27
N SER A 173 5.74 -0.21 5.62
CA SER A 173 4.49 0.56 5.75
C SER A 173 4.60 1.65 6.81
N MET A 174 5.22 1.37 7.94
CA MET A 174 5.44 2.30 9.04
C MET A 174 6.35 3.45 8.62
N LEU A 175 7.56 3.13 8.17
CA LEU A 175 8.63 4.11 7.98
C LEU A 175 8.45 4.92 6.67
N VAL A 176 7.94 4.30 5.59
CA VAL A 176 7.58 5.03 4.37
C VAL A 176 6.43 6.02 4.64
N THR A 177 5.43 5.61 5.43
CA THR A 177 4.35 6.53 5.82
C THR A 177 4.87 7.66 6.68
N ALA A 178 5.77 7.39 7.62
CA ALA A 178 6.39 8.41 8.46
C ALA A 178 7.21 9.40 7.61
N LEU A 179 8.06 8.92 6.71
CA LEU A 179 8.85 9.76 5.81
C LEU A 179 7.97 10.63 4.91
N ASN A 180 6.93 10.07 4.31
CA ASN A 180 6.00 10.82 3.45
C ASN A 180 5.18 11.85 4.24
N PHE A 181 4.78 11.51 5.47
CA PHE A 181 4.00 12.41 6.33
C PHE A 181 4.83 13.60 6.78
N HIS A 182 6.09 13.38 7.13
CA HIS A 182 7.00 14.42 7.60
C HIS A 182 7.92 14.97 6.51
N GLN A 183 7.71 14.64 5.23
CA GLN A 183 8.60 15.00 4.12
C GLN A 183 8.86 16.51 4.04
N ILE A 184 7.80 17.32 4.19
CA ILE A 184 7.92 18.77 4.12
C ILE A 184 8.79 19.29 5.27
N ALA A 185 8.53 18.86 6.48
CA ALA A 185 9.30 19.26 7.66
C ALA A 185 10.76 18.79 7.57
N LEU A 186 10.98 17.52 7.20
CA LEU A 186 12.30 16.93 7.06
C LEU A 186 13.16 17.66 6.01
N LEU A 187 12.59 17.96 4.84
CA LEU A 187 13.29 18.67 3.78
C LEU A 187 13.43 20.17 4.12
N GLY A 188 12.49 20.75 4.86
CA GLY A 188 12.58 22.11 5.41
C GLY A 188 13.80 22.33 6.31
N GLU A 189 14.18 21.33 7.13
CA GLU A 189 15.43 21.37 7.91
C GLU A 189 16.68 21.48 7.02
N SER A 190 16.58 21.06 5.76
CA SER A 190 17.67 21.17 4.79
C SER A 190 17.58 22.42 3.92
N GLY A 191 16.65 23.33 4.24
CA GLY A 191 16.48 24.62 3.55
C GLY A 191 15.59 24.58 2.30
N PHE A 192 14.87 23.49 2.06
CA PHE A 192 13.94 23.40 0.94
C PHE A 192 12.59 24.01 1.31
N THR A 193 11.96 24.69 0.36
CA THR A 193 10.60 25.23 0.49
C THR A 193 9.56 24.10 0.51
N GLU A 194 8.37 24.39 1.02
CA GLU A 194 7.25 23.43 1.04
C GLU A 194 6.91 22.92 -0.36
N THR A 195 6.92 23.82 -1.37
CA THR A 195 6.65 23.47 -2.77
C THR A 195 7.74 22.55 -3.34
N GLU A 196 9.02 22.83 -3.09
CA GLU A 196 10.11 21.95 -3.53
C GLU A 196 10.02 20.58 -2.88
N ALA A 197 9.69 20.53 -1.58
CA ALA A 197 9.48 19.28 -0.87
C ALA A 197 8.28 18.48 -1.41
N ALA A 198 7.19 19.15 -1.77
CA ALA A 198 6.01 18.54 -2.36
C ALA A 198 6.29 17.99 -3.78
N ILE A 199 7.05 18.70 -4.59
CA ILE A 199 7.43 18.24 -5.96
C ILE A 199 8.20 16.92 -5.91
N MET A 200 8.89 16.60 -4.81
CA MET A 200 9.67 15.36 -4.66
C MET A 200 8.81 14.08 -4.62
N PHE A 201 7.49 14.20 -4.49
CA PHE A 201 6.59 13.04 -4.71
C PHE A 201 6.61 12.55 -6.17
N LEU A 202 6.92 13.39 -7.16
CA LEU A 202 6.99 12.98 -8.56
C LEU A 202 8.15 12.00 -8.83
N PRO A 203 9.42 12.31 -8.45
CA PRO A 203 10.51 11.33 -8.53
C PRO A 203 10.24 10.02 -7.76
N GLN A 204 9.50 10.07 -6.65
CA GLN A 204 9.11 8.85 -5.92
C GLN A 204 8.19 7.95 -6.78
N VAL A 205 7.23 8.53 -7.50
CA VAL A 205 6.35 7.76 -8.40
C VAL A 205 7.17 7.10 -9.50
N LEU A 206 8.10 7.84 -10.12
CA LEU A 206 9.00 7.28 -11.13
C LEU A 206 9.86 6.14 -10.55
N GLY A 207 10.46 6.35 -9.38
CA GLY A 207 11.21 5.32 -8.68
C GLY A 207 10.36 4.07 -8.42
N SER A 208 9.12 4.22 -7.96
CA SER A 208 8.25 3.10 -7.66
C SER A 208 7.81 2.32 -8.90
N SER A 209 7.68 2.99 -10.04
CA SER A 209 7.35 2.36 -11.32
C SER A 209 8.50 1.47 -11.84
N VAL A 210 9.74 1.81 -11.50
CA VAL A 210 10.93 0.99 -11.79
C VAL A 210 11.16 -0.07 -10.72
N GLY A 211 10.92 0.26 -9.45
CA GLY A 211 11.15 -0.63 -8.31
C GLY A 211 10.28 -1.90 -8.35
N SER A 212 9.04 -1.77 -8.81
CA SER A 212 8.10 -2.89 -8.89
C SER A 212 8.58 -3.98 -9.87
N PRO A 213 8.84 -3.71 -11.16
CA PRO A 213 9.41 -4.70 -12.07
C PRO A 213 10.84 -5.10 -11.69
N GLY A 214 11.63 -4.19 -11.13
CA GLY A 214 12.98 -4.49 -10.63
C GLY A 214 12.99 -5.58 -9.57
N MET A 215 12.01 -5.58 -8.65
CA MET A 215 11.86 -6.66 -7.67
C MET A 215 11.42 -7.97 -8.34
N GLY A 216 10.54 -7.94 -9.34
CA GLY A 216 10.20 -9.13 -10.11
C GLY A 216 11.44 -9.80 -10.71
N ILE A 217 12.27 -9.04 -11.41
CA ILE A 217 13.54 -9.52 -11.99
C ILE A 217 14.49 -10.02 -10.90
N ALA A 218 14.56 -9.34 -9.76
CA ALA A 218 15.39 -9.76 -8.64
C ALA A 218 14.93 -11.11 -8.05
N LEU A 219 13.61 -11.31 -7.93
CA LEU A 219 13.04 -12.58 -7.46
C LEU A 219 13.37 -13.74 -8.42
N ASP A 220 13.30 -13.51 -9.73
CA ASP A 220 13.63 -14.51 -10.74
C ASP A 220 15.11 -14.91 -10.70
N ARG A 221 16.02 -13.98 -10.39
CA ARG A 221 17.47 -14.22 -10.38
C ARG A 221 18.01 -14.70 -9.04
N MET A 222 17.55 -14.12 -7.93
CA MET A 222 18.09 -14.36 -6.59
C MET A 222 17.24 -15.35 -5.78
N GLY A 223 16.07 -15.68 -6.28
CA GLY A 223 15.08 -16.47 -5.56
C GLY A 223 14.41 -15.68 -4.42
N THR A 224 13.40 -16.30 -3.83
CA THR A 224 12.51 -15.65 -2.83
C THR A 224 13.15 -15.43 -1.48
N ARG A 225 14.24 -16.16 -1.17
CA ARG A 225 14.89 -16.18 0.16
C ARG A 225 15.44 -14.81 0.58
N TYR A 226 16.15 -14.13 -0.33
CA TYR A 226 16.86 -12.88 -0.01
C TYR A 226 16.00 -11.64 -0.24
N ALA A 227 14.85 -11.77 -0.87
CA ALA A 227 14.01 -10.65 -1.24
C ALA A 227 13.55 -9.77 -0.06
N PRO A 228 13.12 -10.33 1.11
CA PRO A 228 12.81 -9.49 2.28
C PRO A 228 14.03 -8.72 2.80
N ALA A 229 15.21 -9.34 2.79
CA ALA A 229 16.45 -8.69 3.24
C ALA A 229 16.84 -7.52 2.32
N VAL A 230 16.73 -7.70 1.01
CA VAL A 230 16.98 -6.63 0.02
C VAL A 230 16.05 -5.44 0.26
N THR A 231 14.74 -5.67 0.44
CA THR A 231 13.80 -4.58 0.71
C THR A 231 14.06 -3.85 2.02
N LEU A 232 14.55 -4.55 3.05
CA LEU A 232 14.93 -3.95 4.33
C LEU A 232 16.20 -3.11 4.23
N VAL A 233 17.20 -3.55 3.44
CA VAL A 233 18.39 -2.74 3.14
C VAL A 233 18.00 -1.49 2.36
N MET A 234 17.16 -1.62 1.35
CA MET A 234 16.65 -0.48 0.57
C MET A 234 15.88 0.51 1.46
N LEU A 235 15.10 0.02 2.42
CA LEU A 235 14.38 0.86 3.38
C LEU A 235 15.35 1.59 4.31
N SER A 236 16.37 0.92 4.83
CA SER A 236 17.42 1.56 5.62
C SER A 236 18.16 2.64 4.81
N GLY A 237 18.47 2.35 3.55
CA GLY A 237 19.07 3.32 2.62
C GLY A 237 18.19 4.55 2.42
N SER A 238 16.86 4.39 2.31
CA SER A 238 15.93 5.53 2.22
C SER A 238 16.01 6.43 3.44
N LEU A 239 16.07 5.84 4.64
CA LEU A 239 16.16 6.57 5.92
C LEU A 239 17.50 7.29 6.08
N LEU A 240 18.60 6.63 5.71
CA LEU A 240 19.92 7.25 5.73
C LEU A 240 20.00 8.41 4.75
N LEU A 241 19.53 8.23 3.50
CA LEU A 241 19.49 9.30 2.52
C LEU A 241 18.65 10.48 3.02
N ALA A 242 17.47 10.22 3.63
CA ALA A 242 16.64 11.25 4.24
C ALA A 242 17.39 12.06 5.30
N GLY A 243 18.17 11.39 6.17
CA GLY A 243 18.96 12.03 7.21
C GLY A 243 20.15 12.87 6.69
N TRP A 244 20.63 12.57 5.47
CA TRP A 244 21.87 13.19 4.93
C TRP A 244 21.60 14.12 3.74
N VAL A 245 20.36 14.43 3.45
CA VAL A 245 19.99 15.39 2.39
C VAL A 245 20.61 16.76 2.67
N ALA A 246 21.44 17.25 1.72
CA ALA A 246 22.07 18.55 1.81
C ALA A 246 22.08 19.33 0.48
N SER A 247 21.52 18.75 -0.59
CA SER A 247 21.52 19.36 -1.93
C SER A 247 20.32 18.92 -2.74
N THR A 248 19.97 19.68 -3.79
CA THR A 248 18.87 19.33 -4.71
C THR A 248 19.06 17.94 -5.34
N VAL A 249 20.30 17.60 -5.72
CA VAL A 249 20.60 16.25 -6.24
C VAL A 249 20.36 15.19 -5.17
N GLY A 250 20.77 15.46 -3.92
CA GLY A 250 20.54 14.55 -2.79
C GLY A 250 19.07 14.31 -2.53
N VAL A 251 18.22 15.34 -2.60
CA VAL A 251 16.75 15.22 -2.43
C VAL A 251 16.13 14.36 -3.55
N VAL A 252 16.52 14.60 -4.81
CA VAL A 252 16.03 13.80 -5.94
C VAL A 252 16.45 12.34 -5.80
N LEU A 253 17.70 12.08 -5.42
CA LEU A 253 18.18 10.71 -5.16
C LEU A 253 17.43 10.05 -4.03
N TYR A 254 17.19 10.74 -2.92
CA TYR A 254 16.35 10.27 -1.81
C TYR A 254 14.95 9.91 -2.30
N ALA A 255 14.30 10.82 -3.04
CA ALA A 255 12.94 10.62 -3.53
C ALA A 255 12.84 9.42 -4.49
N VAL A 256 13.76 9.29 -5.46
CA VAL A 256 13.82 8.14 -6.37
C VAL A 256 14.07 6.85 -5.59
N TRP A 257 15.01 6.85 -4.64
CA TRP A 257 15.34 5.68 -3.84
C TRP A 257 14.16 5.21 -2.96
N LEU A 258 13.48 6.14 -2.30
CA LEU A 258 12.28 5.85 -1.51
C LEU A 258 11.17 5.28 -2.40
N GLY A 259 11.02 5.82 -3.60
CA GLY A 259 10.12 5.30 -4.62
C GLY A 259 10.47 3.86 -5.02
N LEU A 260 11.72 3.60 -5.40
CA LEU A 260 12.22 2.26 -5.74
C LEU A 260 11.88 1.25 -4.64
N GLN A 261 12.22 1.57 -3.40
CA GLN A 261 11.94 0.75 -2.23
C GLN A 261 10.43 0.46 -2.10
N SER A 262 9.58 1.48 -2.25
CA SER A 262 8.13 1.35 -2.15
C SER A 262 7.55 0.43 -3.24
N GLY A 263 8.07 0.52 -4.47
CA GLY A 263 7.73 -0.38 -5.57
C GLY A 263 8.13 -1.83 -5.29
N MET A 264 9.36 -2.02 -4.79
CA MET A 264 9.88 -3.35 -4.46
C MET A 264 9.05 -4.06 -3.38
N VAL A 265 8.64 -3.37 -2.32
CA VAL A 265 7.82 -3.95 -1.23
C VAL A 265 6.44 -4.37 -1.72
N ARG A 266 5.82 -3.60 -2.62
CA ARG A 266 4.52 -4.00 -3.21
C ARG A 266 4.61 -5.31 -3.96
N THR A 267 5.63 -5.47 -4.79
CA THR A 267 5.87 -6.71 -5.54
C THR A 267 6.25 -7.86 -4.62
N LEU A 268 7.03 -7.59 -3.56
CA LEU A 268 7.43 -8.59 -2.57
C LEU A 268 6.21 -9.32 -1.98
N GLY A 269 5.24 -8.58 -1.45
CA GLY A 269 4.03 -9.15 -0.85
C GLY A 269 3.19 -9.94 -1.86
N ALA A 270 3.01 -9.38 -3.07
CA ALA A 270 2.22 -10.01 -4.12
C ALA A 270 2.85 -11.32 -4.63
N ALA A 271 4.18 -11.39 -4.70
CA ALA A 271 4.89 -12.57 -5.20
C ALA A 271 5.13 -13.63 -4.14
N LEU A 272 5.57 -13.25 -2.94
CA LEU A 272 6.00 -14.22 -1.92
C LEU A 272 4.84 -14.94 -1.22
N LEU A 273 3.69 -14.27 -1.02
CA LEU A 273 2.56 -14.91 -0.36
C LEU A 273 2.06 -16.16 -1.10
N PRO A 274 1.75 -16.10 -2.41
CA PRO A 274 1.33 -17.30 -3.14
C PRO A 274 2.46 -18.33 -3.28
N THR A 275 3.71 -17.90 -3.39
CA THR A 275 4.86 -18.81 -3.52
C THR A 275 5.12 -19.60 -2.24
N TRP A 276 4.98 -18.97 -1.06
CA TRP A 276 5.31 -19.60 0.22
C TRP A 276 4.12 -20.31 0.86
N PHE A 277 2.90 -19.85 0.61
CA PHE A 277 1.70 -20.35 1.30
C PHE A 277 0.64 -20.93 0.37
N GLY A 278 0.88 -20.95 -0.95
CA GLY A 278 -0.09 -21.39 -1.94
C GLY A 278 -1.24 -20.43 -2.16
N THR A 279 -2.18 -20.83 -3.01
CA THR A 279 -3.27 -19.96 -3.47
C THR A 279 -4.60 -20.22 -2.78
N ARG A 280 -4.81 -21.44 -2.24
CA ARG A 280 -6.10 -21.89 -1.67
C ARG A 280 -6.64 -20.98 -0.55
N HIS A 281 -5.79 -20.53 0.37
CA HIS A 281 -6.17 -19.67 1.50
C HIS A 281 -5.51 -18.28 1.45
N LEU A 282 -5.02 -17.87 0.27
CA LEU A 282 -4.24 -16.66 0.08
C LEU A 282 -4.95 -15.40 0.57
N GLY A 283 -6.26 -15.27 0.32
CA GLY A 283 -7.04 -14.11 0.73
C GLY A 283 -7.06 -13.87 2.23
N SER A 284 -7.12 -14.94 3.04
CA SER A 284 -7.13 -14.84 4.50
C SER A 284 -5.75 -14.47 5.08
N ILE A 285 -4.67 -14.96 4.46
CA ILE A 285 -3.29 -14.65 4.83
C ILE A 285 -2.97 -13.20 4.44
N GLN A 286 -3.31 -12.81 3.21
CA GLN A 286 -3.13 -11.45 2.71
C GLN A 286 -3.93 -10.42 3.52
N GLY A 287 -5.16 -10.78 3.95
CA GLY A 287 -5.96 -9.94 4.85
C GLY A 287 -5.29 -9.69 6.19
N THR A 288 -4.60 -10.71 6.76
CA THR A 288 -3.82 -10.55 7.99
C THR A 288 -2.60 -9.66 7.78
N MET A 289 -1.86 -9.86 6.67
CA MET A 289 -0.73 -9.02 6.30
C MET A 289 -1.15 -7.55 6.10
N SER A 290 -2.26 -7.31 5.40
CA SER A 290 -2.81 -5.97 5.18
C SER A 290 -3.20 -5.30 6.51
N PHE A 291 -3.80 -6.05 7.45
CA PHE A 291 -4.14 -5.53 8.77
C PHE A 291 -2.90 -5.09 9.53
N ILE A 292 -1.85 -5.91 9.56
CA ILE A 292 -0.55 -5.58 10.19
C ILE A 292 0.04 -4.33 9.52
N GLY A 293 0.03 -4.26 8.18
CA GLY A 293 0.54 -3.13 7.42
C GLY A 293 -0.20 -1.82 7.71
N VAL A 294 -1.52 -1.85 7.83
CA VAL A 294 -2.34 -0.67 8.16
C VAL A 294 -2.05 -0.17 9.57
N LEU A 295 -1.98 -1.07 10.56
CA LEU A 295 -1.61 -0.70 11.93
C LEU A 295 -0.21 -0.10 12.00
N ALA A 296 0.76 -0.71 11.34
CA ALA A 296 2.13 -0.21 11.28
C ALA A 296 2.20 1.17 10.61
N SER A 297 1.50 1.34 9.49
CA SER A 297 1.39 2.62 8.79
C SER A 297 0.79 3.73 9.65
N ALA A 298 -0.22 3.42 10.48
CA ALA A 298 -0.81 4.39 11.40
C ALA A 298 0.13 4.77 12.55
N ALA A 299 0.97 3.84 13.01
CA ALA A 299 1.95 4.08 14.06
C ALA A 299 3.16 4.91 13.59
N GLY A 300 3.46 4.89 12.29
CA GLY A 300 4.67 5.51 11.73
C GLY A 300 4.84 7.00 12.06
N PRO A 301 3.89 7.87 11.69
CA PRO A 301 4.01 9.30 11.97
C PRO A 301 4.14 9.60 13.47
N ILE A 302 3.41 8.87 14.31
CA ILE A 302 3.45 9.03 15.77
C ILE A 302 4.84 8.67 16.32
N ALA A 303 5.36 7.50 15.93
CA ALA A 303 6.68 7.05 16.37
C ALA A 303 7.80 8.01 15.92
N PHE A 304 7.68 8.55 14.71
CA PHE A 304 8.61 9.52 14.17
C PHE A 304 8.58 10.84 14.94
N SER A 305 7.38 11.40 15.21
CA SER A 305 7.22 12.63 16.00
C SER A 305 7.72 12.46 17.44
N LEU A 306 7.47 11.32 18.09
CA LEU A 306 7.98 11.06 19.44
C LEU A 306 9.51 10.98 19.48
N THR A 307 10.13 10.42 18.44
CA THR A 307 11.59 10.37 18.35
C THR A 307 12.17 11.75 18.02
N GLU A 308 11.50 12.51 17.15
CA GLU A 308 11.88 13.89 16.80
C GLU A 308 11.85 14.78 18.04
N SER A 309 10.83 14.68 18.89
CA SER A 309 10.77 15.43 20.15
C SER A 309 11.95 15.16 21.11
N ALA A 310 12.66 14.04 20.95
CA ALA A 310 13.84 13.69 21.72
C ALA A 310 15.16 14.08 21.04
N THR A 311 15.14 14.22 19.69
CA THR A 311 16.35 14.50 18.88
C THR A 311 16.38 15.92 18.34
N ASP A 312 15.29 16.68 18.48
CA ASP A 312 15.06 18.03 17.92
C ASP A 312 15.30 18.11 16.40
N SER A 313 15.21 16.95 15.68
CA SER A 313 15.43 16.92 14.23
C SER A 313 14.84 15.68 13.56
N PHE A 314 14.07 15.88 12.50
CA PHE A 314 13.56 14.81 11.65
C PHE A 314 14.67 14.06 10.90
N ARG A 315 15.77 14.74 10.57
CA ARG A 315 16.95 14.14 9.91
C ARG A 315 17.65 13.16 10.84
N SER A 316 17.87 13.55 12.09
CA SER A 316 18.44 12.68 13.13
C SER A 316 17.52 11.50 13.42
N THR A 317 16.22 11.74 13.51
CA THR A 317 15.18 10.72 13.67
C THR A 317 15.24 9.71 12.52
N ALA A 318 15.29 10.14 11.26
CA ALA A 318 15.40 9.24 10.12
C ALA A 318 16.65 8.36 10.20
N THR A 319 17.79 8.95 10.57
CA THR A 319 19.05 8.20 10.72
C THR A 319 18.97 7.14 11.82
N LEU A 320 18.35 7.45 12.97
CA LEU A 320 18.15 6.50 14.06
C LEU A 320 17.24 5.34 13.64
N TRP A 321 16.13 5.64 12.98
CA TRP A 321 15.20 4.61 12.52
C TRP A 321 15.78 3.70 11.42
N ALA A 322 16.87 4.08 10.77
CA ALA A 322 17.56 3.23 9.79
C ALA A 322 18.12 1.92 10.41
N VAL A 323 18.33 1.90 11.73
CA VAL A 323 18.80 0.70 12.45
C VAL A 323 17.72 -0.39 12.49
N ALA A 324 16.45 -0.04 12.60
CA ALA A 324 15.37 -1.01 12.74
C ALA A 324 15.25 -1.97 11.54
N PRO A 325 15.25 -1.52 10.26
CA PRO A 325 15.28 -2.42 9.12
C PRO A 325 16.55 -3.29 9.06
N LEU A 326 17.71 -2.78 9.48
CA LEU A 326 18.94 -3.57 9.51
C LEU A 326 18.87 -4.71 10.53
N LEU A 327 18.33 -4.46 11.71
CA LEU A 327 18.08 -5.52 12.70
C LEU A 327 17.08 -6.56 12.18
N ALA A 328 16.01 -6.10 11.53
CA ALA A 328 15.04 -6.99 10.89
C ALA A 328 15.66 -7.80 9.74
N MET A 329 16.58 -7.24 8.98
CA MET A 329 17.36 -7.94 7.95
C MET A 329 18.20 -9.08 8.56
N VAL A 330 18.91 -8.83 9.65
CA VAL A 330 19.68 -9.88 10.36
C VAL A 330 18.76 -11.01 10.80
N PHE A 331 17.58 -10.68 11.34
CA PHE A 331 16.55 -11.67 11.67
C PHE A 331 16.08 -12.46 10.45
N ALA A 332 15.85 -11.79 9.31
CA ALA A 332 15.42 -12.45 8.07
C ALA A 332 16.47 -13.43 7.53
N LEU A 333 17.76 -13.10 7.62
CA LEU A 333 18.88 -13.92 7.12
C LEU A 333 19.29 -15.06 8.05
N SER A 334 19.01 -14.97 9.36
CA SER A 334 19.57 -15.84 10.41
C SER A 334 19.17 -17.31 10.33
N LYS A 335 18.15 -17.71 9.56
CA LYS A 335 17.78 -19.12 9.32
C LYS A 335 17.03 -19.29 7.98
N ARG A 336 17.10 -20.47 7.37
CA ARG A 336 16.39 -20.81 6.14
C ARG A 336 14.87 -20.68 6.36
N PRO A 337 14.12 -19.98 5.49
CA PRO A 337 12.68 -20.20 5.41
C PRO A 337 12.45 -21.67 5.10
N LEU A 338 11.46 -22.28 5.73
CA LEU A 338 11.08 -23.66 5.47
C LEU A 338 10.71 -23.79 3.99
N THR A 339 11.62 -24.32 3.19
CA THR A 339 11.26 -24.94 1.93
C THR A 339 10.83 -26.35 2.29
N THR A 340 9.53 -26.61 2.28
CA THR A 340 9.01 -27.98 2.15
C THR A 340 9.37 -28.53 0.81
#